data_72fd505235978675ce9a64ad16275e86
#
_entry.id   72fd505235978675ce9a64ad16275e86
#
_cell.length_a   1.000
_cell.length_b   1.000
_cell.length_c   1.000
_cell.angle_alpha   90.00
_cell.angle_beta   90.00
_cell.angle_gamma   90.00
#
_symmetry.space_group_name_H-M   'P 1'
#
loop_
_entity.id
_entity.type
_entity.pdbx_description
1 polymer ?
#
loop_
_entity_poly.entity_id
_entity_poly.type
_entity_poly.pdbx_seq_one_letter_code
_entity_poly.pdbx_strand_id
1 'polypeptide(L)'
;MLQSLNLHRNNVHMKIVPGEIKTGILHGYMLGAIAPRPICFASTIDEEGNPNLSPFSFFNVFGSKPPTVIFSPARRVRDNTTKHTLQNAHATKEVVINVVSYSMVQQMNLASCEYGKDVNEFEKAGFTTIPSDHVKPFRVKESPVQLECKVTQIIETGQEGGAGNLIICEVLCMHINENILDEQGRIDPHKIDLVARMGADFYCRASGSAVFEVPKPNVHLGVGIDTLPEEIRNSPVLTGNNLGVLGNSTEIPVITDVLYDDRLTQILREYKEDSQAKMHARHLYAKDLLEAGEVDKAWQVLLAEG
;
A
#
# COMPACT_ATOMS: atom_id res chain seq x y z
N MET A 1 -7.47 17.70 -29.46
CA MET A 1 -7.41 19.16 -29.16
C MET A 1 -7.28 19.27 -27.66
N LEU A 2 -6.06 19.42 -27.13
CA LEU A 2 -5.78 19.70 -25.74
C LEU A 2 -6.19 21.16 -25.50
N GLN A 3 -7.29 21.37 -24.76
CA GLN A 3 -7.60 22.72 -24.27
C GLN A 3 -6.46 23.14 -23.35
N SER A 4 -5.86 24.30 -23.68
CA SER A 4 -4.77 24.92 -22.93
C SER A 4 -5.20 25.14 -21.47
N LEU A 5 -4.65 24.32 -20.58
CA LEU A 5 -4.65 24.59 -19.15
C LEU A 5 -3.81 25.85 -18.94
N ASN A 6 -4.46 26.96 -18.61
CA ASN A 6 -3.80 28.20 -18.18
C ASN A 6 -3.10 27.92 -16.85
N LEU A 7 -1.83 27.55 -16.93
CA LEU A 7 -0.93 27.42 -15.79
C LEU A 7 -0.56 28.82 -15.30
N HIS A 8 -1.26 29.32 -14.28
CA HIS A 8 -0.73 30.42 -13.48
C HIS A 8 0.50 29.92 -12.73
N ARG A 9 1.68 30.39 -13.15
CA ARG A 9 3.04 29.93 -12.75
C ARG A 9 3.40 30.10 -11.27
N ASN A 10 2.47 30.50 -10.40
CA ASN A 10 2.73 30.68 -8.95
C ASN A 10 2.05 29.66 -8.03
N ASN A 11 1.34 28.67 -8.57
CA ASN A 11 0.72 27.62 -7.76
C ASN A 11 1.21 26.26 -8.24
N VAL A 12 1.98 25.57 -7.42
CA VAL A 12 2.52 24.22 -7.70
C VAL A 12 1.39 23.19 -7.73
N HIS A 13 0.19 23.55 -7.27
CA HIS A 13 -0.97 22.67 -7.17
C HIS A 13 -2.01 22.96 -8.23
N MET A 14 -2.43 21.92 -8.95
CA MET A 14 -3.57 21.94 -9.86
C MET A 14 -4.84 21.60 -9.05
N LYS A 15 -5.85 22.49 -9.11
CA LYS A 15 -7.17 22.22 -8.50
C LYS A 15 -8.06 21.52 -9.52
N ILE A 16 -8.68 20.41 -9.14
CA ILE A 16 -9.64 19.66 -9.94
C ILE A 16 -10.96 19.59 -9.18
N VAL A 17 -12.05 19.96 -9.85
CA VAL A 17 -13.41 19.82 -9.32
C VAL A 17 -14.11 18.72 -10.12
N PRO A 18 -14.60 17.64 -9.46
CA PRO A 18 -15.42 16.62 -10.12
C PRO A 18 -16.62 17.25 -10.81
N GLY A 19 -16.93 16.83 -12.03
CA GLY A 19 -17.98 17.43 -12.86
C GLY A 19 -17.50 18.51 -13.83
N GLU A 20 -16.37 19.17 -13.57
CA GLU A 20 -15.75 20.13 -14.51
C GLU A 20 -14.81 19.46 -15.52
N ILE A 21 -14.46 18.19 -15.30
CA ILE A 21 -13.61 17.39 -16.18
C ILE A 21 -14.30 16.06 -16.56
N LYS A 22 -13.83 15.46 -17.64
CA LYS A 22 -14.36 14.15 -18.08
C LYS A 22 -14.09 13.08 -17.03
N THR A 23 -15.08 12.21 -16.74
CA THR A 23 -14.99 11.10 -15.77
C THR A 23 -13.74 10.25 -15.96
N GLY A 24 -13.35 9.90 -17.19
CA GLY A 24 -12.15 9.10 -17.45
C GLY A 24 -10.85 9.80 -17.05
N ILE A 25 -10.77 11.15 -17.16
CA ILE A 25 -9.59 11.93 -16.73
C ILE A 25 -9.54 11.96 -15.20
N LEU A 26 -10.65 12.26 -14.54
CA LEU A 26 -10.76 12.21 -13.07
C LEU A 26 -10.37 10.83 -12.53
N HIS A 27 -10.90 9.78 -13.15
CA HIS A 27 -10.58 8.39 -12.80
C HIS A 27 -9.08 8.12 -12.91
N GLY A 28 -8.43 8.57 -13.99
CA GLY A 28 -6.98 8.44 -14.16
C GLY A 28 -6.18 9.10 -13.03
N TYR A 29 -6.55 10.32 -12.61
CA TYR A 29 -5.92 11.00 -11.47
C TYR A 29 -6.13 10.24 -10.16
N MET A 30 -7.37 9.78 -9.90
CA MET A 30 -7.66 8.99 -8.69
C MET A 30 -6.85 7.70 -8.65
N LEU A 31 -6.76 6.97 -9.76
CA LEU A 31 -5.98 5.73 -9.84
C LEU A 31 -4.46 5.95 -9.69
N GLY A 32 -3.96 7.12 -10.15
CA GLY A 32 -2.56 7.49 -9.99
C GLY A 32 -2.22 7.94 -8.57
N ALA A 33 -3.14 8.66 -7.93
CA ALA A 33 -2.95 9.22 -6.59
C ALA A 33 -3.20 8.19 -5.48
N ILE A 34 -4.18 7.29 -5.67
CA ILE A 34 -4.53 6.24 -4.69
C ILE A 34 -3.90 4.93 -5.14
N ALA A 35 -2.60 4.81 -4.89
CA ALA A 35 -1.77 3.67 -5.25
C ALA A 35 -0.60 3.53 -4.23
N PRO A 36 -0.02 2.35 -4.06
CA PRO A 36 -0.37 1.07 -4.68
C PRO A 36 -1.65 0.45 -4.08
N ARG A 37 -2.44 -0.22 -4.92
CA ARG A 37 -3.67 -0.89 -4.49
C ARG A 37 -3.46 -2.40 -4.49
N PRO A 38 -3.80 -3.12 -3.40
CA PRO A 38 -3.80 -4.57 -3.39
C PRO A 38 -4.80 -5.13 -4.40
N ILE A 39 -4.59 -6.36 -4.82
CA ILE A 39 -5.40 -7.02 -5.84
C ILE A 39 -6.22 -8.13 -5.19
N CYS A 40 -7.54 -8.02 -5.30
CA CYS A 40 -8.51 -9.07 -5.03
C CYS A 40 -8.68 -9.90 -6.32
N PHE A 41 -8.15 -11.10 -6.37
CA PHE A 41 -8.42 -12.04 -7.45
C PHE A 41 -9.61 -12.89 -7.04
N ALA A 42 -10.80 -12.39 -7.40
CA ALA A 42 -12.07 -12.93 -6.94
C ALA A 42 -12.53 -14.11 -7.80
N SER A 43 -12.74 -15.25 -7.15
CA SER A 43 -13.41 -16.41 -7.68
C SER A 43 -14.86 -16.44 -7.18
N THR A 44 -15.80 -16.59 -8.10
CA THR A 44 -17.24 -16.74 -7.82
C THR A 44 -17.81 -17.86 -8.68
N ILE A 45 -19.01 -18.32 -8.36
CA ILE A 45 -19.79 -19.22 -9.23
C ILE A 45 -21.18 -18.63 -9.44
N ASP A 46 -21.81 -18.97 -10.54
CA ASP A 46 -23.24 -18.70 -10.74
C ASP A 46 -24.12 -19.77 -10.06
N GLU A 47 -25.44 -19.65 -10.19
CA GLU A 47 -26.40 -20.59 -9.59
C GLU A 47 -26.31 -21.99 -10.21
N GLU A 48 -25.83 -22.10 -11.43
CA GLU A 48 -25.58 -23.36 -12.15
C GLU A 48 -24.25 -24.00 -11.79
N GLY A 49 -23.37 -23.29 -11.04
CA GLY A 49 -22.06 -23.76 -10.63
C GLY A 49 -20.93 -23.44 -11.61
N ASN A 50 -21.16 -22.61 -12.63
CA ASN A 50 -20.12 -22.19 -13.57
C ASN A 50 -19.14 -21.23 -12.89
N PRO A 51 -17.82 -21.49 -12.95
CA PRO A 51 -16.83 -20.65 -12.29
C PRO A 51 -16.58 -19.37 -13.07
N ASN A 52 -16.27 -18.29 -12.33
CA ASN A 52 -15.77 -17.03 -12.85
C ASN A 52 -14.60 -16.55 -12.00
N LEU A 53 -13.54 -16.04 -12.62
CA LEU A 53 -12.33 -15.58 -11.97
C LEU A 53 -11.88 -14.23 -12.53
N SER A 54 -11.88 -13.17 -11.72
CA SER A 54 -11.56 -11.82 -12.21
C SER A 54 -10.81 -10.99 -11.17
N PRO A 55 -9.79 -10.18 -11.58
CA PRO A 55 -9.04 -9.31 -10.65
C PRO A 55 -9.71 -7.96 -10.47
N PHE A 56 -9.63 -7.45 -9.23
CA PHE A 56 -10.09 -6.11 -8.83
C PHE A 56 -9.04 -5.44 -7.94
N SER A 57 -8.71 -4.19 -8.22
CA SER A 57 -7.77 -3.41 -7.40
C SER A 57 -8.44 -2.36 -6.51
N PHE A 58 -9.77 -2.27 -6.51
CA PHE A 58 -10.50 -1.58 -5.46
C PHE A 58 -10.78 -2.58 -4.35
N PHE A 59 -9.82 -2.79 -3.46
CA PHE A 59 -9.83 -3.85 -2.46
C PHE A 59 -9.01 -3.46 -1.24
N ASN A 60 -9.52 -3.79 -0.03
CA ASN A 60 -8.75 -3.70 1.20
C ASN A 60 -9.43 -4.50 2.34
N VAL A 61 -8.70 -4.59 3.51
CA VAL A 61 -9.22 -5.05 4.79
C VAL A 61 -9.83 -3.88 5.59
N PHE A 62 -10.99 -4.08 6.20
CA PHE A 62 -11.73 -3.03 6.90
C PHE A 62 -12.10 -3.35 8.35
N GLY A 63 -11.86 -4.56 8.80
CA GLY A 63 -12.13 -4.96 10.18
C GLY A 63 -11.55 -6.34 10.51
N SER A 64 -11.28 -6.57 11.79
CA SER A 64 -10.79 -7.86 12.32
C SER A 64 -11.83 -8.59 13.16
N LYS A 65 -12.89 -7.91 13.60
CA LYS A 65 -13.97 -8.53 14.39
C LYS A 65 -15.31 -7.83 14.12
N PRO A 66 -16.14 -8.34 13.18
CA PRO A 66 -15.87 -9.49 12.31
C PRO A 66 -14.70 -9.21 11.32
N PRO A 67 -14.00 -10.26 10.84
CA PRO A 67 -12.96 -10.11 9.85
C PRO A 67 -13.57 -9.71 8.51
N THR A 68 -13.40 -8.45 8.13
CA THR A 68 -14.10 -7.82 7.01
C THR A 68 -13.15 -7.36 5.93
N VAL A 69 -13.45 -7.74 4.71
CA VAL A 69 -12.78 -7.25 3.49
C VAL A 69 -13.83 -6.67 2.54
N ILE A 70 -13.44 -5.65 1.77
CA ILE A 70 -14.31 -5.03 0.77
C ILE A 70 -13.56 -4.96 -0.56
N PHE A 71 -14.24 -5.35 -1.65
CA PHE A 71 -13.77 -5.09 -3.00
C PHE A 71 -14.90 -4.52 -3.86
N SER A 72 -14.55 -3.86 -4.97
CA SER A 72 -15.55 -3.19 -5.78
C SER A 72 -15.36 -3.44 -7.28
N PRO A 73 -16.18 -4.30 -7.89
CA PRO A 73 -16.33 -4.34 -9.34
C PRO A 73 -17.12 -3.11 -9.80
N ALA A 74 -16.42 -2.12 -10.37
CA ALA A 74 -17.09 -0.95 -10.92
C ALA A 74 -17.91 -1.28 -12.19
N ARG A 75 -18.99 -0.52 -12.42
CA ARG A 75 -19.73 -0.54 -13.69
C ARG A 75 -18.81 -0.06 -14.81
N ARG A 76 -18.89 -0.69 -15.98
CA ARG A 76 -18.04 -0.29 -17.12
C ARG A 76 -18.40 1.12 -17.57
N VAL A 77 -17.39 1.98 -17.70
CA VAL A 77 -17.59 3.39 -18.15
C VAL A 77 -18.13 3.44 -19.58
N ARG A 78 -17.74 2.47 -20.43
CA ARG A 78 -18.05 2.44 -21.87
C ARG A 78 -19.54 2.19 -22.15
N ASP A 79 -20.14 1.24 -21.43
CA ASP A 79 -21.47 0.70 -21.77
C ASP A 79 -22.39 0.51 -20.56
N ASN A 80 -21.96 0.96 -19.40
CA ASN A 80 -22.69 0.85 -18.12
C ASN A 80 -23.07 -0.60 -17.73
N THR A 81 -22.35 -1.62 -18.25
CA THR A 81 -22.58 -3.02 -17.88
C THR A 81 -21.89 -3.39 -16.58
N THR A 82 -22.37 -4.44 -15.93
CA THR A 82 -21.79 -5.00 -14.71
C THR A 82 -20.87 -6.19 -15.02
N LYS A 83 -19.98 -6.53 -14.11
CA LYS A 83 -19.13 -7.73 -14.17
C LYS A 83 -19.91 -8.98 -13.71
N HIS A 84 -19.60 -10.16 -14.28
CA HIS A 84 -20.20 -11.43 -13.85
C HIS A 84 -19.96 -11.70 -12.36
N THR A 85 -18.80 -11.33 -11.82
CA THR A 85 -18.49 -11.40 -10.39
C THR A 85 -19.54 -10.69 -9.51
N LEU A 86 -20.04 -9.52 -9.93
CA LEU A 86 -21.09 -8.82 -9.18
C LEU A 86 -22.42 -9.58 -9.24
N GLN A 87 -22.79 -10.10 -10.40
CA GLN A 87 -24.01 -10.91 -10.58
C GLN A 87 -23.97 -12.16 -9.72
N ASN A 88 -22.87 -12.89 -9.75
CA ASN A 88 -22.65 -14.09 -8.94
C ASN A 88 -22.68 -13.77 -7.43
N ALA A 89 -22.03 -12.68 -7.01
CA ALA A 89 -22.05 -12.24 -5.61
C ALA A 89 -23.46 -11.86 -5.12
N HIS A 90 -24.33 -11.32 -5.99
CA HIS A 90 -25.73 -11.10 -5.67
C HIS A 90 -26.52 -12.41 -5.55
N ALA A 91 -26.27 -13.37 -6.43
CA ALA A 91 -27.00 -14.63 -6.49
C ALA A 91 -26.60 -15.60 -5.37
N THR A 92 -25.29 -15.88 -5.24
CA THR A 92 -24.79 -16.94 -4.34
C THR A 92 -24.36 -16.45 -2.96
N LYS A 93 -24.04 -15.15 -2.81
CA LYS A 93 -23.50 -14.56 -1.59
C LYS A 93 -22.19 -15.17 -1.12
N GLU A 94 -21.43 -15.76 -2.02
CA GLU A 94 -20.16 -16.42 -1.74
C GLU A 94 -19.08 -15.93 -2.69
N VAL A 95 -17.85 -15.79 -2.20
CA VAL A 95 -16.68 -15.42 -2.96
C VAL A 95 -15.40 -15.98 -2.31
N VAL A 96 -14.43 -16.38 -3.13
CA VAL A 96 -13.07 -16.63 -2.68
C VAL A 96 -12.17 -15.53 -3.18
N ILE A 97 -11.44 -14.89 -2.28
CA ILE A 97 -10.45 -13.86 -2.62
C ILE A 97 -9.08 -14.49 -2.56
N ASN A 98 -8.40 -14.51 -3.70
CA ASN A 98 -7.05 -15.05 -3.83
C ASN A 98 -6.06 -13.89 -3.90
N VAL A 99 -5.04 -13.91 -3.04
CA VAL A 99 -3.99 -12.87 -3.01
C VAL A 99 -3.03 -13.11 -4.17
N VAL A 100 -2.58 -12.03 -4.82
CA VAL A 100 -1.75 -12.09 -6.02
C VAL A 100 -0.29 -11.81 -5.68
N SER A 101 0.57 -12.81 -5.93
CA SER A 101 2.03 -12.67 -5.89
C SER A 101 2.59 -12.34 -7.27
N TYR A 102 3.86 -11.94 -7.32
CA TYR A 102 4.54 -11.61 -8.57
C TYR A 102 4.60 -12.79 -9.55
N SER A 103 4.76 -14.01 -9.03
CA SER A 103 4.85 -15.24 -9.85
C SER A 103 3.62 -15.51 -10.71
N MET A 104 2.45 -14.98 -10.34
CA MET A 104 1.18 -15.23 -11.03
C MET A 104 0.59 -13.99 -11.73
N VAL A 105 1.26 -12.84 -11.68
CA VAL A 105 0.69 -11.55 -12.13
C VAL A 105 0.31 -11.53 -13.62
N GLN A 106 1.08 -12.16 -14.49
CA GLN A 106 0.78 -12.18 -15.94
C GLN A 106 -0.43 -13.06 -16.25
N GLN A 107 -0.55 -14.22 -15.59
CA GLN A 107 -1.72 -15.09 -15.70
C GLN A 107 -2.97 -14.38 -15.15
N MET A 108 -2.87 -13.75 -13.97
CA MET A 108 -3.95 -12.95 -13.40
C MET A 108 -4.38 -11.82 -14.34
N ASN A 109 -3.42 -11.14 -14.99
CA ASN A 109 -3.74 -10.09 -15.96
C ASN A 109 -4.52 -10.64 -17.16
N LEU A 110 -4.21 -11.86 -17.65
CA LEU A 110 -4.97 -12.51 -18.71
C LEU A 110 -6.42 -12.79 -18.30
N ALA A 111 -6.68 -13.16 -17.05
CA ALA A 111 -8.03 -13.34 -16.50
C ALA A 111 -8.83 -12.02 -16.39
N SER A 112 -8.22 -10.85 -16.64
CA SER A 112 -8.93 -9.56 -16.69
C SER A 112 -9.63 -9.28 -18.02
N CYS A 113 -9.38 -10.10 -19.05
CA CYS A 113 -10.04 -9.99 -20.35
C CYS A 113 -11.57 -10.11 -20.21
N GLU A 114 -12.29 -9.41 -21.07
CA GLU A 114 -13.76 -9.44 -21.07
C GLU A 114 -14.27 -10.69 -21.83
N TYR A 115 -14.09 -11.86 -21.21
CA TYR A 115 -14.63 -13.11 -21.76
C TYR A 115 -16.16 -13.16 -21.63
N GLY A 116 -16.81 -13.95 -22.50
CA GLY A 116 -18.24 -14.25 -22.39
C GLY A 116 -18.57 -15.06 -21.12
N LYS A 117 -19.87 -15.10 -20.75
CA LYS A 117 -20.35 -15.78 -19.53
C LYS A 117 -19.97 -17.27 -19.48
N ASP A 118 -19.92 -17.94 -20.66
CA ASP A 118 -19.67 -19.37 -20.78
C ASP A 118 -18.16 -19.72 -20.82
N VAL A 119 -17.28 -18.75 -20.55
CA VAL A 119 -15.83 -18.93 -20.59
C VAL A 119 -15.28 -19.04 -19.19
N ASN A 120 -14.55 -20.12 -18.91
CA ASN A 120 -13.87 -20.36 -17.65
C ASN A 120 -12.50 -19.67 -17.65
N GLU A 121 -12.35 -18.59 -16.88
CA GLU A 121 -11.09 -17.84 -16.80
C GLU A 121 -9.97 -18.62 -16.11
N PHE A 122 -10.27 -19.60 -15.25
CA PHE A 122 -9.24 -20.49 -14.69
C PHE A 122 -8.51 -21.24 -15.81
N GLU A 123 -9.25 -21.79 -16.76
CA GLU A 123 -8.68 -22.50 -17.91
C GLU A 123 -7.94 -21.53 -18.85
N LYS A 124 -8.56 -20.38 -19.16
CA LYS A 124 -7.97 -19.37 -20.05
C LYS A 124 -6.65 -18.82 -19.54
N ALA A 125 -6.54 -18.61 -18.24
CA ALA A 125 -5.34 -18.09 -17.62
C ALA A 125 -4.39 -19.19 -17.09
N GLY A 126 -4.77 -20.47 -17.22
CA GLY A 126 -3.95 -21.61 -16.83
C GLY A 126 -3.79 -21.76 -15.32
N PHE A 127 -4.85 -21.42 -14.54
CA PHE A 127 -4.88 -21.62 -13.09
C PHE A 127 -5.50 -22.95 -12.70
N THR A 128 -5.00 -23.51 -11.60
CA THR A 128 -5.51 -24.77 -11.03
C THR A 128 -6.58 -24.47 -9.99
N THR A 129 -7.76 -25.04 -10.15
CA THR A 129 -8.83 -24.98 -9.15
C THR A 129 -8.57 -25.91 -7.97
N ILE A 130 -8.85 -25.43 -6.76
CA ILE A 130 -8.93 -26.28 -5.54
C ILE A 130 -10.32 -26.07 -4.93
N PRO A 131 -11.02 -27.12 -4.48
CA PRO A 131 -12.27 -26.99 -3.75
C PRO A 131 -12.09 -26.15 -2.49
N SER A 132 -13.08 -25.34 -2.15
CA SER A 132 -13.19 -24.62 -0.88
C SER A 132 -13.80 -25.51 0.21
N ASP A 133 -13.58 -25.14 1.48
CA ASP A 133 -14.07 -25.91 2.64
C ASP A 133 -15.41 -25.35 3.16
N HIS A 134 -15.66 -24.05 3.02
CA HIS A 134 -16.83 -23.36 3.60
C HIS A 134 -17.74 -22.71 2.57
N VAL A 135 -17.29 -22.50 1.33
CA VAL A 135 -18.05 -21.87 0.25
C VAL A 135 -17.92 -22.68 -1.02
N LYS A 136 -18.79 -22.44 -2.00
CA LYS A 136 -18.77 -23.20 -3.27
C LYS A 136 -17.73 -22.74 -4.30
N PRO A 137 -17.42 -21.41 -4.46
CA PRO A 137 -16.41 -20.97 -5.40
C PRO A 137 -15.05 -21.61 -5.14
N PHE A 138 -14.32 -21.93 -6.23
CA PHE A 138 -13.00 -22.57 -6.14
C PHE A 138 -11.93 -21.59 -5.67
N ARG A 139 -10.92 -22.11 -4.95
CA ARG A 139 -9.67 -21.42 -4.65
C ARG A 139 -8.70 -21.55 -5.83
N VAL A 140 -7.79 -20.59 -5.99
CA VAL A 140 -6.66 -20.64 -6.94
C VAL A 140 -5.46 -21.28 -6.24
N LYS A 141 -4.99 -22.44 -6.73
CA LYS A 141 -3.89 -23.21 -6.12
C LYS A 141 -2.59 -22.40 -6.04
N GLU A 142 -2.30 -21.59 -7.04
CA GLU A 142 -1.08 -20.81 -7.18
C GLU A 142 -1.04 -19.58 -6.25
N SER A 143 -2.18 -19.19 -5.68
CA SER A 143 -2.25 -18.06 -4.74
C SER A 143 -1.62 -18.41 -3.39
N PRO A 144 -0.75 -17.56 -2.83
CA PRO A 144 -0.13 -17.82 -1.55
C PRO A 144 -1.10 -17.71 -0.35
N VAL A 145 -2.22 -17.00 -0.53
CA VAL A 145 -3.26 -16.85 0.50
C VAL A 145 -4.64 -16.83 -0.18
N GLN A 146 -5.57 -17.65 0.32
CA GLN A 146 -6.96 -17.65 -0.14
C GLN A 146 -7.91 -17.39 1.03
N LEU A 147 -8.89 -16.53 0.82
CA LEU A 147 -9.91 -16.15 1.80
C LEU A 147 -11.27 -16.64 1.31
N GLU A 148 -11.89 -17.58 2.02
CA GLU A 148 -13.25 -17.99 1.77
C GLU A 148 -14.19 -17.03 2.50
N CYS A 149 -15.10 -16.40 1.75
CA CYS A 149 -15.85 -15.27 2.24
C CYS A 149 -17.35 -15.43 1.98
N LYS A 150 -18.15 -14.96 2.94
CA LYS A 150 -19.59 -14.72 2.78
C LYS A 150 -19.83 -13.25 2.48
N VAL A 151 -20.58 -12.96 1.44
CA VAL A 151 -21.04 -11.61 1.11
C VAL A 151 -22.15 -11.21 2.08
N THR A 152 -21.87 -10.23 2.94
CA THR A 152 -22.82 -9.73 3.94
C THR A 152 -23.69 -8.61 3.39
N GLN A 153 -23.10 -7.73 2.55
CA GLN A 153 -23.80 -6.60 1.96
C GLN A 153 -23.20 -6.21 0.62
N ILE A 154 -24.02 -5.69 -0.28
CA ILE A 154 -23.57 -5.03 -1.52
C ILE A 154 -24.15 -3.63 -1.54
N ILE A 155 -23.30 -2.60 -1.68
CA ILE A 155 -23.70 -1.19 -1.74
C ILE A 155 -23.33 -0.64 -3.10
N GLU A 156 -24.33 -0.28 -3.90
CA GLU A 156 -24.14 0.42 -5.16
C GLU A 156 -23.97 1.92 -4.91
N THR A 157 -22.87 2.52 -5.36
CA THR A 157 -22.58 3.96 -5.16
C THR A 157 -23.26 4.85 -6.19
N GLY A 158 -23.82 4.26 -7.23
CA GLY A 158 -24.55 4.94 -8.30
C GLY A 158 -24.98 3.97 -9.39
N GLN A 159 -25.71 4.47 -10.38
CA GLN A 159 -26.26 3.68 -11.49
C GLN A 159 -25.56 3.94 -12.84
N GLU A 160 -24.64 4.90 -12.87
CA GLU A 160 -23.96 5.31 -14.09
C GLU A 160 -22.63 4.56 -14.30
N GLY A 161 -22.14 4.57 -15.52
CA GLY A 161 -20.85 3.98 -15.87
C GLY A 161 -19.70 4.58 -15.05
N GLY A 162 -18.91 3.72 -14.41
CA GLY A 162 -17.87 4.10 -13.47
C GLY A 162 -18.28 4.06 -12.00
N ALA A 163 -19.58 3.90 -11.69
CA ALA A 163 -20.04 3.71 -10.33
C ALA A 163 -19.48 2.42 -9.70
N GLY A 164 -19.07 2.51 -8.44
CA GLY A 164 -18.57 1.37 -7.67
C GLY A 164 -19.72 0.51 -7.12
N ASN A 165 -19.44 -0.78 -6.92
CA ASN A 165 -20.34 -1.71 -6.25
C ASN A 165 -19.56 -2.35 -5.10
N LEU A 166 -19.71 -1.81 -3.88
CA LEU A 166 -18.96 -2.27 -2.72
C LEU A 166 -19.50 -3.63 -2.27
N ILE A 167 -18.72 -4.68 -2.46
CA ILE A 167 -19.05 -6.03 -1.97
C ILE A 167 -18.37 -6.20 -0.62
N ILE A 168 -19.15 -6.19 0.45
CA ILE A 168 -18.69 -6.33 1.82
C ILE A 168 -18.73 -7.81 2.17
N CYS A 169 -17.60 -8.36 2.57
CA CYS A 169 -17.41 -9.76 2.82
C CYS A 169 -16.90 -10.02 4.25
N GLU A 170 -17.48 -11.00 4.91
CA GLU A 170 -16.94 -11.61 6.11
C GLU A 170 -16.06 -12.80 5.72
N VAL A 171 -14.82 -12.83 6.21
CA VAL A 171 -13.91 -13.95 6.00
C VAL A 171 -14.29 -15.09 6.93
N LEU A 172 -14.63 -16.23 6.37
CA LEU A 172 -15.01 -17.46 7.09
C LEU A 172 -13.81 -18.37 7.36
N CYS A 173 -12.90 -18.45 6.39
CA CYS A 173 -11.71 -19.28 6.45
C CYS A 173 -10.56 -18.63 5.68
N MET A 174 -9.34 -18.86 6.14
CA MET A 174 -8.13 -18.34 5.52
C MET A 174 -7.13 -19.49 5.36
N HIS A 175 -6.70 -19.73 4.11
CA HIS A 175 -5.69 -20.70 3.76
C HIS A 175 -4.39 -19.96 3.46
N ILE A 176 -3.31 -20.33 4.13
CA ILE A 176 -1.99 -19.69 4.00
C ILE A 176 -0.97 -20.75 3.60
N ASN A 177 -0.20 -20.49 2.56
CA ASN A 177 0.94 -21.33 2.22
C ASN A 177 2.04 -21.14 3.29
N GLU A 178 2.40 -22.20 3.99
CA GLU A 178 3.38 -22.15 5.09
C GLU A 178 4.76 -21.64 4.64
N ASN A 179 5.11 -21.77 3.36
CA ASN A 179 6.39 -21.28 2.82
C ASN A 179 6.54 -19.77 2.86
N ILE A 180 5.44 -19.01 3.03
CA ILE A 180 5.49 -17.54 3.16
C ILE A 180 5.56 -17.09 4.63
N LEU A 181 5.63 -18.01 5.59
CA LEU A 181 5.71 -17.66 7.01
C LEU A 181 7.16 -17.47 7.47
N ASP A 182 7.32 -16.58 8.44
CA ASP A 182 8.56 -16.44 9.23
C ASP A 182 8.63 -17.50 10.34
N GLU A 183 9.72 -17.49 11.10
CA GLU A 183 9.94 -18.43 12.22
C GLU A 183 8.93 -18.28 13.36
N GLN A 184 8.23 -17.13 13.42
CA GLN A 184 7.18 -16.86 14.41
C GLN A 184 5.78 -17.19 13.90
N GLY A 185 5.66 -17.76 12.68
CA GLY A 185 4.39 -18.11 12.05
C GLY A 185 3.62 -16.89 11.51
N ARG A 186 4.28 -15.76 11.28
CA ARG A 186 3.68 -14.56 10.66
C ARG A 186 4.00 -14.54 9.17
N ILE A 187 3.13 -13.92 8.38
CA ILE A 187 3.41 -13.71 6.94
C ILE A 187 4.63 -12.80 6.79
N ASP A 188 5.68 -13.33 6.18
CA ASP A 188 6.90 -12.60 5.85
C ASP A 188 6.65 -11.71 4.61
N PRO A 189 6.81 -10.39 4.72
CA PRO A 189 6.54 -9.47 3.60
C PRO A 189 7.47 -9.67 2.40
N HIS A 190 8.64 -10.27 2.59
CA HIS A 190 9.59 -10.58 1.51
C HIS A 190 9.26 -11.92 0.82
N LYS A 191 8.79 -12.93 1.59
CA LYS A 191 8.46 -14.26 1.06
C LYS A 191 7.15 -14.28 0.27
N ILE A 192 6.15 -13.49 0.67
CA ILE A 192 4.85 -13.44 0.00
C ILE A 192 4.93 -12.79 -1.38
N ASP A 193 5.92 -11.94 -1.63
CA ASP A 193 6.24 -11.33 -2.93
C ASP A 193 5.03 -10.67 -3.62
N LEU A 194 4.35 -9.78 -2.89
CA LEU A 194 3.12 -9.15 -3.35
C LEU A 194 3.33 -8.22 -4.54
N VAL A 195 2.31 -8.15 -5.37
CA VAL A 195 2.17 -7.10 -6.38
C VAL A 195 0.94 -6.25 -6.10
N ALA A 196 1.02 -4.98 -6.50
CA ALA A 196 -0.10 -4.06 -6.37
C ALA A 196 -0.26 -3.20 -7.63
N ARG A 197 -1.50 -2.81 -7.93
CA ARG A 197 -1.84 -2.00 -9.09
C ARG A 197 -1.53 -0.52 -8.84
N MET A 198 -0.85 0.10 -9.80
CA MET A 198 -0.61 1.55 -9.86
C MET A 198 -1.60 2.22 -10.82
N GLY A 199 -1.33 3.46 -11.22
CA GLY A 199 -2.05 4.11 -12.31
C GLY A 199 -1.68 3.56 -13.69
N ALA A 200 -2.53 3.77 -14.68
CA ALA A 200 -2.38 3.27 -16.04
C ALA A 200 -2.10 1.76 -16.08
N ASP A 201 -1.05 1.30 -16.78
CA ASP A 201 -0.68 -0.10 -16.91
C ASP A 201 0.46 -0.53 -15.96
N PHE A 202 0.78 0.33 -14.98
CA PHE A 202 1.86 0.05 -14.06
C PHE A 202 1.41 -0.80 -12.88
N TYR A 203 2.34 -1.63 -12.40
CA TYR A 203 2.29 -2.38 -11.15
C TYR A 203 3.54 -2.06 -10.33
N CYS A 204 3.46 -2.24 -9.02
CA CYS A 204 4.64 -2.32 -8.18
C CYS A 204 4.78 -3.74 -7.60
N ARG A 205 6.01 -4.12 -7.28
CA ARG A 205 6.34 -5.37 -6.59
C ARG A 205 6.90 -5.01 -5.22
N ALA A 206 6.29 -5.52 -4.17
CA ALA A 206 6.76 -5.35 -2.80
C ALA A 206 7.92 -6.33 -2.54
N SER A 207 9.14 -5.96 -2.95
CA SER A 207 10.33 -6.81 -2.88
C SER A 207 11.60 -5.98 -2.70
N GLY A 208 12.63 -6.57 -2.08
CA GLY A 208 13.93 -5.94 -1.85
C GLY A 208 13.80 -4.62 -1.07
N SER A 209 14.52 -3.58 -1.50
CA SER A 209 14.51 -2.26 -0.86
C SER A 209 13.18 -1.49 -0.94
N ALA A 210 12.21 -1.98 -1.72
CA ALA A 210 10.87 -1.40 -1.73
C ALA A 210 10.06 -1.77 -0.47
N VAL A 211 10.49 -2.77 0.28
CA VAL A 211 9.94 -3.18 1.58
C VAL A 211 10.92 -2.72 2.66
N PHE A 212 10.50 -1.80 3.51
CA PHE A 212 11.31 -1.25 4.58
C PHE A 212 10.48 -1.10 5.85
N GLU A 213 11.15 -1.18 6.99
CA GLU A 213 10.51 -1.07 8.29
C GLU A 213 10.41 0.39 8.71
N VAL A 214 9.24 0.75 9.23
CA VAL A 214 9.01 2.01 9.96
C VAL A 214 8.46 1.64 11.33
N PRO A 215 9.26 1.80 12.41
CA PRO A 215 8.81 1.49 13.76
C PRO A 215 7.56 2.30 14.13
N LYS A 216 6.54 1.60 14.64
CA LYS A 216 5.29 2.27 15.03
C LYS A 216 5.45 3.00 16.36
N PRO A 217 5.03 4.27 16.45
CA PRO A 217 5.15 5.06 17.68
C PRO A 217 4.10 4.70 18.76
N ASN A 218 3.22 3.74 18.51
CA ASN A 218 2.12 3.38 19.41
C ASN A 218 2.51 2.48 20.58
N VAL A 219 3.77 2.10 20.71
CA VAL A 219 4.30 1.36 21.89
C VAL A 219 4.61 2.31 23.05
N HIS A 220 5.01 3.54 22.75
CA HIS A 220 5.29 4.64 23.69
C HIS A 220 5.05 5.98 22.99
N LEU A 221 4.84 7.02 23.79
CA LEU A 221 4.69 8.37 23.26
C LEU A 221 6.06 8.93 22.91
N GLY A 222 6.26 9.28 21.65
CA GLY A 222 7.43 10.04 21.23
C GLY A 222 7.35 11.49 21.70
N VAL A 223 8.52 12.12 21.85
CA VAL A 223 8.61 13.54 22.30
C VAL A 223 7.93 14.52 21.33
N GLY A 224 7.81 14.15 20.07
CA GLY A 224 7.25 15.03 19.02
C GLY A 224 8.28 16.00 18.44
N ILE A 225 8.02 16.48 17.22
CA ILE A 225 8.90 17.44 16.53
C ILE A 225 8.90 18.80 17.24
N ASP A 226 7.78 19.19 17.82
CA ASP A 226 7.56 20.47 18.50
C ASP A 226 8.42 20.64 19.75
N THR A 227 8.85 19.57 20.39
CA THR A 227 9.72 19.59 21.58
C THR A 227 11.20 19.45 21.25
N LEU A 228 11.57 19.16 20.01
CA LEU A 228 12.98 19.09 19.62
C LEU A 228 13.68 20.44 19.84
N PRO A 229 14.97 20.45 20.21
CA PRO A 229 15.76 21.67 20.30
C PRO A 229 15.62 22.53 19.05
N GLU A 230 15.55 23.85 19.25
CA GLU A 230 15.24 24.80 18.17
C GLU A 230 16.22 24.70 16.99
N GLU A 231 17.50 24.50 17.27
CA GLU A 231 18.56 24.33 16.28
C GLU A 231 18.29 23.10 15.38
N ILE A 232 17.84 21.98 15.99
CA ILE A 232 17.52 20.73 15.29
C ILE A 232 16.22 20.90 14.51
N ARG A 233 15.17 21.42 15.14
CA ARG A 233 13.85 21.60 14.55
C ARG A 233 13.88 22.50 13.32
N ASN A 234 14.67 23.57 13.35
CA ASN A 234 14.79 24.55 12.28
C ASN A 234 15.99 24.27 11.34
N SER A 235 16.55 23.07 11.38
CA SER A 235 17.68 22.68 10.56
C SER A 235 17.42 22.88 9.07
N PRO A 236 18.29 23.55 8.30
CA PRO A 236 18.17 23.63 6.85
C PRO A 236 18.59 22.34 6.12
N VAL A 237 19.09 21.34 6.88
CA VAL A 237 19.65 20.08 6.36
C VAL A 237 18.72 18.90 6.63
N LEU A 238 18.17 18.80 7.84
CA LEU A 238 17.32 17.69 8.24
C LEU A 238 15.95 17.80 7.54
N THR A 239 15.51 16.70 6.97
CA THR A 239 14.18 16.60 6.33
C THR A 239 13.10 16.37 7.40
N GLY A 240 11.82 16.54 7.00
CA GLY A 240 10.69 16.19 7.87
C GLY A 240 10.73 14.73 8.33
N ASN A 241 11.23 13.80 7.50
CA ASN A 241 11.41 12.40 7.89
C ASN A 241 12.50 12.25 8.98
N ASN A 242 13.62 12.94 8.85
CA ASN A 242 14.67 12.91 9.86
C ASN A 242 14.16 13.45 11.20
N LEU A 243 13.42 14.57 11.18
CA LEU A 243 12.79 15.13 12.38
C LEU A 243 11.73 14.19 12.96
N GLY A 244 10.97 13.48 12.10
CA GLY A 244 10.00 12.48 12.54
C GLY A 244 10.64 11.28 13.26
N VAL A 245 11.80 10.82 12.78
CA VAL A 245 12.59 9.76 13.46
C VAL A 245 13.05 10.24 14.84
N LEU A 246 13.62 11.44 14.95
CA LEU A 246 14.04 12.02 16.21
C LEU A 246 12.86 12.25 17.17
N GLY A 247 11.74 12.78 16.65
CA GLY A 247 10.52 13.02 17.42
C GLY A 247 9.82 11.74 17.91
N ASN A 248 10.17 10.57 17.36
CA ASN A 248 9.68 9.27 17.85
C ASN A 248 10.46 8.72 19.06
N SER A 249 11.54 9.38 19.47
CA SER A 249 12.26 9.05 20.71
C SER A 249 11.36 9.28 21.93
N THR A 250 11.48 8.45 22.96
CA THR A 250 10.69 8.59 24.21
C THR A 250 11.07 9.81 25.03
N GLU A 251 12.33 10.20 24.93
CA GLU A 251 12.92 11.38 25.58
C GLU A 251 14.06 11.94 24.73
N ILE A 252 14.39 13.20 24.93
CA ILE A 252 15.61 13.78 24.37
C ILE A 252 16.76 13.30 25.24
N PRO A 253 17.75 12.57 24.70
CA PRO A 253 18.80 11.99 25.53
C PRO A 253 19.69 13.07 26.17
N VAL A 254 20.05 12.85 27.40
CA VAL A 254 21.10 13.64 28.08
C VAL A 254 22.42 12.98 27.71
N ILE A 255 23.25 13.69 26.96
CA ILE A 255 24.57 13.19 26.55
C ILE A 255 25.57 13.51 27.66
N THR A 256 25.95 12.51 28.42
CA THR A 256 26.97 12.62 29.47
C THR A 256 28.39 12.39 28.97
N ASP A 257 28.52 11.46 28.00
CA ASP A 257 29.77 11.11 27.34
C ASP A 257 29.55 11.06 25.82
N VAL A 258 30.03 12.08 25.12
CA VAL A 258 29.98 12.09 23.64
C VAL A 258 31.03 11.11 23.11
N LEU A 259 30.58 10.08 22.41
CA LEU A 259 31.48 9.22 21.65
C LEU A 259 31.96 10.00 20.40
N TYR A 260 33.09 10.65 20.53
CA TYR A 260 33.75 11.34 19.42
C TYR A 260 34.35 10.28 18.47
N ASP A 261 33.62 9.96 17.43
CA ASP A 261 34.20 9.23 16.32
C ASP A 261 35.10 10.16 15.46
N ASP A 262 35.84 9.57 14.54
CA ASP A 262 36.79 10.31 13.69
C ASP A 262 36.10 11.42 12.89
N ARG A 263 34.88 11.19 12.40
CA ARG A 263 34.13 12.15 11.57
C ARG A 263 33.64 13.34 12.42
N LEU A 264 33.06 13.09 13.58
CA LEU A 264 32.63 14.17 14.48
C LEU A 264 33.81 14.96 14.96
N THR A 265 34.91 14.29 15.36
CA THR A 265 36.17 14.93 15.76
C THR A 265 36.74 15.83 14.68
N GLN A 266 36.72 15.36 13.44
CA GLN A 266 37.15 16.16 12.29
C GLN A 266 36.27 17.39 12.09
N ILE A 267 34.93 17.24 12.12
CA ILE A 267 33.98 18.35 11.96
C ILE A 267 34.23 19.43 13.04
N LEU A 268 34.35 19.02 14.30
CA LEU A 268 34.58 19.96 15.42
C LEU A 268 35.90 20.70 15.32
N ARG A 269 36.94 20.06 14.75
CA ARG A 269 38.27 20.68 14.54
C ARG A 269 38.25 21.62 13.33
N GLU A 270 37.67 21.19 12.21
CA GLU A 270 37.71 21.93 10.94
C GLU A 270 36.89 23.22 11.00
N TYR A 271 35.74 23.18 11.66
CA TYR A 271 34.81 24.31 11.76
C TYR A 271 34.82 24.96 13.15
N LYS A 272 35.95 24.92 13.89
CA LYS A 272 36.04 25.39 15.27
C LYS A 272 35.59 26.84 15.42
N GLU A 273 36.00 27.72 14.48
CA GLU A 273 35.74 29.16 14.53
C GLU A 273 34.46 29.56 13.75
N ASP A 274 33.82 28.64 13.03
CA ASP A 274 32.59 28.89 12.26
C ASP A 274 31.44 28.05 12.82
N SER A 275 30.66 28.62 13.71
CA SER A 275 29.54 27.96 14.38
C SER A 275 28.44 27.52 13.37
N GLN A 276 28.22 28.30 12.28
CA GLN A 276 27.20 27.97 11.32
C GLN A 276 27.65 26.82 10.41
N ALA A 277 28.88 26.83 9.92
CA ALA A 277 29.44 25.72 9.17
C ALA A 277 29.54 24.44 10.01
N LYS A 278 29.94 24.58 11.30
CA LYS A 278 29.96 23.48 12.27
C LYS A 278 28.59 22.84 12.44
N MET A 279 27.55 23.63 12.72
CA MET A 279 26.18 23.15 12.81
C MET A 279 25.75 22.44 11.53
N HIS A 280 25.99 23.06 10.38
CA HIS A 280 25.62 22.48 9.09
C HIS A 280 26.29 21.12 8.84
N ALA A 281 27.59 21.00 9.10
CA ALA A 281 28.33 19.76 8.96
C ALA A 281 27.87 18.66 9.93
N ARG A 282 27.57 19.01 11.19
CA ARG A 282 26.98 18.09 12.19
C ARG A 282 25.63 17.59 11.73
N HIS A 283 24.75 18.48 11.24
CA HIS A 283 23.42 18.09 10.74
C HIS A 283 23.49 17.20 9.51
N LEU A 284 24.45 17.41 8.59
CA LEU A 284 24.69 16.50 7.48
C LEU A 284 25.11 15.12 7.97
N TYR A 285 26.03 15.06 8.92
CA TYR A 285 26.45 13.78 9.50
C TYR A 285 25.32 13.06 10.22
N ALA A 286 24.57 13.79 11.05
CA ALA A 286 23.40 13.22 11.74
C ALA A 286 22.32 12.72 10.75
N LYS A 287 22.13 13.41 9.63
CA LYS A 287 21.24 12.96 8.56
C LYS A 287 21.67 11.61 7.98
N ASP A 288 22.97 11.45 7.65
CA ASP A 288 23.49 10.18 7.16
C ASP A 288 23.25 9.03 8.17
N LEU A 289 23.46 9.30 9.48
CA LEU A 289 23.22 8.34 10.54
C LEU A 289 21.72 7.97 10.67
N LEU A 290 20.82 8.95 10.58
CA LEU A 290 19.39 8.73 10.62
C LEU A 290 18.91 7.89 9.41
N GLU A 291 19.47 8.14 8.23
CA GLU A 291 19.19 7.37 7.02
C GLU A 291 19.74 5.93 7.10
N ALA A 292 20.79 5.72 7.90
CA ALA A 292 21.33 4.39 8.24
C ALA A 292 20.61 3.70 9.42
N GLY A 293 19.62 4.36 10.06
CA GLY A 293 18.91 3.83 11.22
C GLY A 293 19.68 3.96 12.55
N GLU A 294 20.80 4.68 12.59
CA GLU A 294 21.66 4.86 13.77
C GLU A 294 21.21 6.06 14.61
N VAL A 295 19.97 6.00 15.14
CA VAL A 295 19.29 7.12 15.81
C VAL A 295 20.06 7.62 17.04
N ASP A 296 20.58 6.70 17.88
CA ASP A 296 21.31 7.07 19.11
C ASP A 296 22.60 7.83 18.80
N LYS A 297 23.32 7.43 17.74
CA LYS A 297 24.51 8.17 17.31
C LYS A 297 24.16 9.53 16.70
N ALA A 298 23.06 9.59 15.95
CA ALA A 298 22.58 10.86 15.41
C ALA A 298 22.28 11.86 16.53
N TRP A 299 21.65 11.42 17.62
CA TRP A 299 21.44 12.25 18.79
C TRP A 299 22.75 12.74 19.42
N GLN A 300 23.75 11.86 19.55
CA GLN A 300 25.07 12.26 20.08
C GLN A 300 25.72 13.33 19.22
N VAL A 301 25.67 13.19 17.87
CA VAL A 301 26.20 14.19 16.95
C VAL A 301 25.44 15.52 17.03
N LEU A 302 24.10 15.48 17.12
CA LEU A 302 23.26 16.68 17.17
C LEU A 302 23.41 17.46 18.49
N LEU A 303 23.62 16.77 19.59
CA LEU A 303 23.73 17.36 20.93
C LEU A 303 25.17 17.56 21.38
N ALA A 304 26.17 17.19 20.55
CA ALA A 304 27.58 17.43 20.90
C ALA A 304 27.84 18.93 21.05
N GLU A 305 28.25 19.33 22.25
CA GLU A 305 28.76 20.68 22.52
C GLU A 305 30.17 20.77 21.93
N GLY A 306 30.40 21.76 21.09
CA GLY A 306 31.69 22.00 20.44
C GLY A 306 32.50 23.09 21.10
#